data_826bf2dcf0feb9d716ecc70d5011bc39
#
_entry.id   826bf2dcf0feb9d716ecc70d5011bc39
#
_cell.length_a   1.000
_cell.length_b   1.000
_cell.length_c   1.000
_cell.angle_alpha   90.00
_cell.angle_beta   90.00
_cell.angle_gamma   90.00
#
_symmetry.space_group_name_H-M   'P 1'
#
loop_
_entity.id
_entity.type
_entity.pdbx_description
1 polymer ?
#
loop_
_entity_poly.entity_id
_entity_poly.type
_entity_poly.pdbx_seq_one_letter_code
_entity_poly.pdbx_strand_id
1 'polypeptide(L)'
;MNKSSEKLKQPDERGDGKGDYECPQCKDTEFIFYRDERGYEFVRPCECRERKAWKRRFKQALIPDEFVHANFENFKRVNEYQQSMYQMTIDYLGEFSVIKQEDGTTKKILSDKNLGLIAVVGEQRLRELPAGERAEAKRQHNNFGVGKTHLQIALAKRLIKDGFNVLVVSDVAFMDELIQAKMMNDEGETLNRLLHSAIHADVLVWDDIGKAKWSEAKEALYYKIINERYRKQKPIVFNSNEDRGTLSEKIGYAAASRLLGQCGSYLLEVEGEDFRLKGA
;
A
#
# COMPACT_ATOMS: atom_id res chain seq x y z
N MET A 1 -33.54 28.19 -38.17
CA MET A 1 -33.07 27.09 -37.33
C MET A 1 -32.19 27.67 -36.22
N ASN A 2 -32.81 27.85 -35.04
CA ASN A 2 -32.18 28.45 -33.88
C ASN A 2 -31.27 27.43 -33.18
N LYS A 3 -29.99 27.73 -33.03
CA LYS A 3 -29.12 27.05 -32.10
C LYS A 3 -29.05 27.92 -30.83
N SER A 4 -29.71 27.45 -29.79
CA SER A 4 -29.68 28.01 -28.46
C SER A 4 -28.26 27.87 -27.91
N SER A 5 -27.59 28.99 -27.70
CA SER A 5 -26.36 29.07 -26.90
C SER A 5 -26.75 28.99 -25.42
N GLU A 6 -26.54 27.83 -24.79
CA GLU A 6 -26.61 27.74 -23.34
C GLU A 6 -25.51 28.61 -22.73
N LYS A 7 -25.91 29.70 -22.12
CA LYS A 7 -25.06 30.53 -21.24
C LYS A 7 -24.72 29.73 -20.01
N LEU A 8 -23.47 29.31 -19.85
CA LEU A 8 -22.93 28.82 -18.59
C LEU A 8 -23.14 29.91 -17.52
N LYS A 9 -23.91 29.55 -16.49
CA LYS A 9 -24.22 30.44 -15.38
C LYS A 9 -22.92 30.80 -14.64
N GLN A 10 -22.71 32.11 -14.46
CA GLN A 10 -21.69 32.67 -13.57
C GLN A 10 -21.95 32.15 -12.15
N PRO A 11 -20.90 31.87 -11.34
CA PRO A 11 -21.10 31.64 -9.91
C PRO A 11 -21.67 32.91 -9.30
N ASP A 12 -22.84 32.78 -8.70
CA ASP A 12 -23.59 33.84 -8.01
C ASP A 12 -22.69 34.58 -7.00
N GLU A 13 -22.59 35.89 -7.15
CA GLU A 13 -22.15 36.82 -6.10
C GLU A 13 -23.24 36.91 -5.03
N ARG A 14 -23.41 35.86 -4.27
CA ARG A 14 -24.29 35.86 -3.10
C ARG A 14 -23.52 35.51 -1.83
N GLY A 15 -23.33 36.52 -1.01
CA GLY A 15 -23.19 36.41 0.43
C GLY A 15 -21.75 36.38 0.92
N ASP A 16 -21.39 37.44 1.65
CA ASP A 16 -20.34 37.49 2.67
C ASP A 16 -20.61 36.48 3.80
N GLY A 17 -20.81 35.22 3.45
CA GLY A 17 -20.70 34.12 4.37
C GLY A 17 -19.24 33.77 4.49
N LYS A 18 -18.63 33.88 5.66
CA LYS A 18 -17.39 33.21 6.03
C LYS A 18 -17.61 31.70 5.90
N GLY A 19 -17.57 31.21 4.67
CA GLY A 19 -17.53 29.78 4.41
C GLY A 19 -16.17 29.28 4.88
N ASP A 20 -16.16 28.30 5.78
CA ASP A 20 -14.97 27.57 6.19
C ASP A 20 -14.42 26.75 5.00
N TYR A 21 -13.79 27.44 4.05
CA TYR A 21 -13.11 26.78 2.94
C TYR A 21 -11.77 26.25 3.40
N GLU A 22 -11.47 24.98 3.11
CA GLU A 22 -10.17 24.38 3.38
C GLU A 22 -9.04 25.08 2.57
N CYS A 23 -9.40 25.62 1.39
CA CYS A 23 -8.52 26.45 0.56
C CYS A 23 -9.18 27.79 0.23
N PRO A 24 -8.76 28.91 0.85
CA PRO A 24 -9.34 30.22 0.57
C PRO A 24 -9.08 30.73 -0.85
N GLN A 25 -7.99 30.27 -1.54
CA GLN A 25 -7.64 30.72 -2.89
C GLN A 25 -8.64 30.26 -3.95
N CYS A 26 -9.06 29.00 -3.90
CA CYS A 26 -9.96 28.43 -4.90
C CYS A 26 -11.36 28.12 -4.34
N LYS A 27 -11.62 28.43 -3.07
CA LYS A 27 -12.89 28.11 -2.38
C LYS A 27 -13.30 26.64 -2.60
N ASP A 28 -12.30 25.73 -2.47
CA ASP A 28 -12.39 24.28 -2.60
C ASP A 28 -12.73 23.71 -3.98
N THR A 29 -12.77 24.53 -5.03
CA THR A 29 -12.98 24.09 -6.41
C THR A 29 -11.78 23.37 -7.02
N GLU A 30 -10.61 23.44 -6.37
CA GLU A 30 -9.30 22.92 -6.87
C GLU A 30 -8.78 23.65 -8.13
N PHE A 31 -9.47 24.71 -8.60
CA PHE A 31 -9.10 25.50 -9.76
C PHE A 31 -9.18 26.99 -9.46
N ILE A 32 -8.31 27.77 -10.08
CA ILE A 32 -8.28 29.24 -10.03
C ILE A 32 -8.67 29.73 -11.41
N PHE A 33 -9.75 30.52 -11.45
CA PHE A 33 -10.24 31.16 -12.65
C PHE A 33 -9.67 32.59 -12.70
N TYR A 34 -9.16 33.01 -13.85
CA TYR A 34 -8.64 34.34 -14.05
C TYR A 34 -8.93 34.83 -15.48
N ARG A 35 -8.91 36.13 -15.66
CA ARG A 35 -9.07 36.76 -16.99
C ARG A 35 -7.76 37.44 -17.39
N ASP A 36 -7.40 37.38 -18.66
CA ASP A 36 -6.30 38.16 -19.19
C ASP A 36 -6.73 39.61 -19.48
N GLU A 37 -5.78 40.43 -19.89
CA GLU A 37 -6.02 41.85 -20.25
C GLU A 37 -7.00 42.03 -21.43
N ARG A 38 -7.24 40.99 -22.22
CA ARG A 38 -8.16 40.98 -23.35
C ARG A 38 -9.55 40.45 -22.97
N GLY A 39 -9.77 40.06 -21.69
CA GLY A 39 -11.04 39.59 -21.19
C GLY A 39 -11.31 38.11 -21.41
N TYR A 40 -10.34 37.32 -21.91
CA TYR A 40 -10.48 35.87 -22.04
C TYR A 40 -10.37 35.19 -20.69
N GLU A 41 -11.25 34.23 -20.46
CA GLU A 41 -11.25 33.45 -19.20
C GLU A 41 -10.33 32.24 -19.34
N PHE A 42 -9.45 32.08 -18.34
CA PHE A 42 -8.53 30.97 -18.21
C PHE A 42 -8.73 30.28 -16.88
N VAL A 43 -8.33 29.01 -16.83
CA VAL A 43 -8.34 28.20 -15.62
C VAL A 43 -6.97 27.55 -15.41
N ARG A 44 -6.48 27.59 -14.20
CA ARG A 44 -5.29 26.85 -13.81
C ARG A 44 -5.55 26.03 -12.54
N PRO A 45 -4.86 24.87 -12.36
CA PRO A 45 -4.96 24.13 -11.12
C PRO A 45 -4.51 24.98 -9.92
N CYS A 46 -5.25 24.87 -8.82
CA CYS A 46 -4.81 25.44 -7.55
C CYS A 46 -3.77 24.51 -6.89
N GLU A 47 -2.79 25.07 -6.19
CA GLU A 47 -1.77 24.31 -5.45
C GLU A 47 -2.39 23.36 -4.41
N CYS A 48 -3.57 23.69 -3.88
CA CYS A 48 -4.27 22.81 -2.95
C CYS A 48 -4.69 21.48 -3.57
N ARG A 49 -4.78 21.38 -4.90
CA ARG A 49 -5.22 20.16 -5.61
C ARG A 49 -4.32 18.97 -5.31
N GLU A 50 -3.00 19.16 -5.36
CA GLU A 50 -2.05 18.10 -5.04
C GLU A 50 -2.14 17.68 -3.57
N ARG A 51 -2.25 18.65 -2.65
CA ARG A 51 -2.44 18.40 -1.22
C ARG A 51 -3.73 17.63 -0.93
N LYS A 52 -4.85 18.02 -1.55
CA LYS A 52 -6.14 17.31 -1.42
C LYS A 52 -6.09 15.91 -2.04
N ALA A 53 -5.47 15.76 -3.21
CA ALA A 53 -5.27 14.46 -3.84
C ALA A 53 -4.40 13.55 -2.97
N TRP A 54 -3.35 14.07 -2.33
CA TRP A 54 -2.54 13.32 -1.36
C TRP A 54 -3.37 12.88 -0.14
N LYS A 55 -4.16 13.78 0.45
CA LYS A 55 -5.05 13.43 1.59
C LYS A 55 -6.04 12.32 1.22
N ARG A 56 -6.65 12.40 0.02
CA ARG A 56 -7.56 11.36 -0.47
C ARG A 56 -6.86 10.02 -0.62
N ARG A 57 -5.69 9.97 -1.28
CA ARG A 57 -4.89 8.74 -1.44
C ARG A 57 -4.47 8.16 -0.09
N PHE A 58 -4.02 9.00 0.84
CA PHE A 58 -3.64 8.59 2.17
C PHE A 58 -4.81 7.94 2.93
N LYS A 59 -6.00 8.56 2.88
CA LYS A 59 -7.20 7.99 3.50
C LYS A 59 -7.62 6.66 2.86
N GLN A 60 -7.47 6.53 1.54
CA GLN A 60 -7.81 5.30 0.80
C GLN A 60 -6.78 4.19 1.00
N ALA A 61 -5.57 4.52 1.42
CA ALA A 61 -4.51 3.55 1.61
C ALA A 61 -4.72 2.63 2.81
N LEU A 62 -5.62 2.96 3.75
CA LEU A 62 -5.94 2.16 4.95
C LEU A 62 -4.72 1.91 5.86
N ILE A 63 -3.85 2.91 6.01
CA ILE A 63 -2.68 2.81 6.89
C ILE A 63 -3.15 2.66 8.35
N PRO A 64 -2.68 1.64 9.10
CA PRO A 64 -3.02 1.47 10.51
C PRO A 64 -2.56 2.65 11.36
N ASP A 65 -3.40 3.06 12.33
CA ASP A 65 -3.13 4.23 13.18
C ASP A 65 -1.81 4.15 13.93
N GLU A 66 -1.41 2.96 14.39
CA GLU A 66 -0.14 2.72 15.08
C GLU A 66 1.09 3.06 14.23
N PHE A 67 0.97 3.05 12.89
CA PHE A 67 2.03 3.37 11.95
C PHE A 67 1.89 4.73 11.27
N VAL A 68 0.96 5.58 11.69
CA VAL A 68 0.78 6.93 11.11
C VAL A 68 2.07 7.75 11.17
N HIS A 69 2.89 7.56 12.19
CA HIS A 69 4.16 8.26 12.35
C HIS A 69 5.36 7.55 11.70
N ALA A 70 5.19 6.32 11.20
CA ALA A 70 6.29 5.59 10.56
C ALA A 70 6.77 6.32 9.31
N ASN A 71 8.09 6.52 9.22
CA ASN A 71 8.78 7.11 8.07
C ASN A 71 10.23 6.60 8.01
N PHE A 72 10.96 6.90 6.96
CA PHE A 72 12.35 6.48 6.80
C PHE A 72 13.29 7.16 7.79
N GLU A 73 13.02 8.40 8.18
CA GLU A 73 13.88 9.21 9.06
C GLU A 73 13.86 8.69 10.49
N ASN A 74 12.72 8.17 10.98
CA ASN A 74 12.60 7.64 12.33
C ASN A 74 12.81 6.13 12.44
N PHE A 75 13.17 5.45 11.36
CA PHE A 75 13.54 4.04 11.39
C PHE A 75 14.92 3.84 12.03
N LYS A 76 14.99 3.07 13.11
CA LYS A 76 16.26 2.76 13.81
C LYS A 76 17.01 1.65 13.07
N ARG A 77 18.29 1.92 12.74
CA ARG A 77 19.20 1.00 12.03
C ARG A 77 20.31 0.56 12.98
N VAL A 78 19.99 -0.32 13.93
CA VAL A 78 20.88 -0.70 15.05
C VAL A 78 21.73 -1.93 14.71
N ASN A 79 21.28 -2.77 13.77
CA ASN A 79 21.98 -3.99 13.36
C ASN A 79 22.01 -4.14 11.83
N GLU A 80 22.77 -5.13 11.36
CA GLU A 80 22.97 -5.38 9.92
C GLU A 80 21.66 -5.71 9.18
N TYR A 81 20.76 -6.47 9.79
CA TYR A 81 19.46 -6.79 9.17
C TYR A 81 18.62 -5.54 8.95
N GLN A 82 18.60 -4.63 9.92
CA GLN A 82 17.87 -3.37 9.79
C GLN A 82 18.50 -2.45 8.76
N GLN A 83 19.84 -2.40 8.69
CA GLN A 83 20.53 -1.66 7.64
C GLN A 83 20.21 -2.23 6.25
N SER A 84 20.25 -3.56 6.11
CA SER A 84 19.93 -4.26 4.85
C SER A 84 18.48 -4.07 4.43
N MET A 85 17.52 -4.21 5.37
CA MET A 85 16.09 -3.94 5.10
C MET A 85 15.87 -2.50 4.64
N TYR A 86 16.50 -1.54 5.34
CA TYR A 86 16.39 -0.12 5.01
C TYR A 86 16.94 0.16 3.62
N GLN A 87 18.17 -0.28 3.35
CA GLN A 87 18.82 -0.04 2.06
C GLN A 87 18.04 -0.67 0.92
N MET A 88 17.63 -1.93 1.06
CA MET A 88 16.82 -2.61 0.04
C MET A 88 15.49 -1.89 -0.21
N THR A 89 14.85 -1.34 0.83
CA THR A 89 13.60 -0.59 0.68
C THR A 89 13.81 0.74 -0.03
N ILE A 90 14.94 1.43 0.23
CA ILE A 90 15.31 2.67 -0.48
C ILE A 90 15.64 2.38 -1.95
N ASP A 91 16.41 1.33 -2.22
CA ASP A 91 16.76 0.91 -3.59
C ASP A 91 15.49 0.54 -4.38
N TYR A 92 14.58 -0.17 -3.73
CA TYR A 92 13.27 -0.51 -4.32
C TYR A 92 12.41 0.72 -4.61
N LEU A 93 12.43 1.73 -3.73
CA LEU A 93 11.74 3.00 -3.99
C LEU A 93 12.25 3.67 -5.27
N GLY A 94 13.52 3.50 -5.60
CA GLY A 94 14.15 4.02 -6.82
C GLY A 94 13.59 3.43 -8.13
N GLU A 95 12.92 2.27 -8.07
CA GLU A 95 12.25 1.63 -9.21
C GLU A 95 10.98 2.40 -9.65
N PHE A 96 10.50 3.35 -8.84
CA PHE A 96 9.26 4.08 -9.10
C PHE A 96 9.55 5.51 -9.56
N SER A 97 8.86 5.95 -10.59
CA SER A 97 8.95 7.34 -11.03
C SER A 97 7.66 7.86 -11.63
N VAL A 98 7.49 9.19 -11.61
CA VAL A 98 6.37 9.90 -12.26
C VAL A 98 6.95 10.87 -13.26
N ILE A 99 6.70 10.64 -14.54
CA ILE A 99 7.20 11.45 -15.65
C ILE A 99 6.07 12.34 -16.14
N LYS A 100 6.33 13.65 -16.20
CA LYS A 100 5.43 14.60 -16.87
C LYS A 100 5.67 14.51 -18.36
N GLN A 101 4.62 14.30 -19.14
CA GLN A 101 4.65 14.27 -20.61
C GLN A 101 4.48 15.68 -21.17
N GLU A 102 4.85 15.90 -22.42
CA GLU A 102 4.75 17.18 -23.10
C GLU A 102 3.30 17.68 -23.24
N ASP A 103 2.33 16.75 -23.29
CA ASP A 103 0.90 17.04 -23.30
C ASP A 103 0.30 17.44 -21.95
N GLY A 104 1.14 17.56 -20.90
CA GLY A 104 0.74 17.89 -19.53
C GLY A 104 0.19 16.69 -18.74
N THR A 105 0.10 15.50 -19.32
CA THR A 105 -0.26 14.27 -18.60
C THR A 105 0.91 13.73 -17.79
N THR A 106 0.63 12.84 -16.87
CA THR A 106 1.65 12.16 -16.05
C THR A 106 1.63 10.66 -16.31
N LYS A 107 2.80 10.11 -16.63
CA LYS A 107 3.02 8.66 -16.74
C LYS A 107 3.71 8.15 -15.48
N LYS A 108 3.11 7.15 -14.85
CA LYS A 108 3.70 6.44 -13.70
C LYS A 108 4.49 5.25 -14.20
N ILE A 109 5.71 5.10 -13.70
CA ILE A 109 6.52 3.90 -13.86
C ILE A 109 6.47 3.16 -12.53
N LEU A 110 6.08 1.90 -12.58
CA LEU A 110 6.00 1.00 -11.44
C LEU A 110 7.16 0.00 -11.53
N SER A 111 7.63 -0.50 -10.39
CA SER A 111 8.48 -1.69 -10.40
C SER A 111 7.72 -2.89 -10.98
N ASP A 112 8.38 -3.71 -11.75
CA ASP A 112 7.88 -5.03 -12.20
C ASP A 112 8.18 -6.14 -11.17
N LYS A 113 8.87 -5.79 -10.07
CA LYS A 113 9.26 -6.69 -9.00
C LYS A 113 8.44 -6.47 -7.74
N ASN A 114 8.29 -7.52 -6.94
CA ASN A 114 7.79 -7.44 -5.59
C ASN A 114 8.92 -7.09 -4.61
N LEU A 115 8.56 -6.58 -3.43
CA LEU A 115 9.46 -6.45 -2.28
C LEU A 115 8.97 -7.35 -1.16
N GLY A 116 9.81 -8.28 -0.70
CA GLY A 116 9.47 -9.23 0.37
C GLY A 116 10.45 -9.18 1.55
N LEU A 117 9.91 -9.08 2.76
CA LEU A 117 10.64 -9.20 4.03
C LEU A 117 10.06 -10.40 4.79
N ILE A 118 10.75 -11.53 4.81
CA ILE A 118 10.26 -12.78 5.39
C ILE A 118 11.14 -13.26 6.55
N ALA A 119 10.69 -14.24 7.31
CA ALA A 119 11.48 -14.81 8.38
C ALA A 119 12.57 -15.74 7.83
N VAL A 120 13.72 -15.84 8.54
CA VAL A 120 14.75 -16.87 8.31
C VAL A 120 14.20 -18.24 8.68
N VAL A 121 13.51 -18.32 9.84
CA VAL A 121 12.81 -19.52 10.31
C VAL A 121 11.34 -19.14 10.55
N GLY A 122 10.42 -19.84 9.89
CA GLY A 122 8.99 -19.56 9.97
C GLY A 122 8.40 -19.79 11.35
N GLU A 123 7.44 -18.94 11.73
CA GLU A 123 6.73 -19.06 13.00
C GLU A 123 6.09 -20.43 13.18
N GLN A 124 5.55 -21.02 12.10
CA GLN A 124 4.95 -22.36 12.14
C GLN A 124 6.00 -23.41 12.54
N ARG A 125 7.18 -23.41 11.93
CA ARG A 125 8.26 -24.35 12.29
C ARG A 125 8.66 -24.22 13.75
N LEU A 126 8.78 -22.96 14.24
CA LEU A 126 9.10 -22.71 15.64
C LEU A 126 8.01 -23.25 16.60
N ARG A 127 6.73 -23.23 16.18
CA ARG A 127 5.60 -23.77 16.96
C ARG A 127 5.58 -25.29 17.00
N GLU A 128 6.07 -25.96 15.99
CA GLU A 128 6.13 -27.42 15.87
C GLU A 128 7.28 -28.05 16.69
N LEU A 129 8.26 -27.24 17.14
CA LEU A 129 9.33 -27.70 18.00
C LEU A 129 8.81 -28.20 19.37
N PRO A 130 9.50 -29.17 20.02
CA PRO A 130 9.23 -29.58 21.39
C PRO A 130 9.25 -28.38 22.33
N ALA A 131 8.41 -28.38 23.37
CA ALA A 131 8.26 -27.25 24.29
C ALA A 131 9.60 -26.79 24.93
N GLY A 132 10.51 -27.73 25.22
CA GLY A 132 11.82 -27.42 25.78
C GLY A 132 12.78 -26.70 24.86
N GLU A 133 12.64 -26.90 23.53
CA GLU A 133 13.52 -26.30 22.52
C GLU A 133 12.94 -24.99 21.97
N ARG A 134 11.62 -24.85 22.02
CA ARG A 134 10.89 -23.74 21.40
C ARG A 134 11.30 -22.37 21.91
N ALA A 135 11.53 -22.25 23.22
CA ALA A 135 11.89 -20.96 23.83
C ALA A 135 13.26 -20.47 23.37
N GLU A 136 14.22 -21.39 23.26
CA GLU A 136 15.57 -21.09 22.77
C GLU A 136 15.58 -20.78 21.28
N ALA A 137 14.92 -21.62 20.48
CA ALA A 137 14.80 -21.39 19.04
C ALA A 137 14.12 -20.05 18.72
N LYS A 138 13.09 -19.64 19.48
CA LYS A 138 12.46 -18.33 19.35
C LYS A 138 13.38 -17.17 19.70
N ARG A 139 14.29 -17.35 20.64
CA ARG A 139 15.29 -16.32 20.96
C ARG A 139 16.33 -16.17 19.87
N GLN A 140 16.80 -17.30 19.32
CA GLN A 140 17.81 -17.33 18.27
C GLN A 140 17.28 -16.81 16.94
N HIS A 141 16.05 -17.19 16.58
CA HIS A 141 15.41 -16.89 15.27
C HIS A 141 14.22 -15.95 15.41
N ASN A 142 14.32 -14.94 16.29
CA ASN A 142 13.24 -13.97 16.41
C ASN A 142 13.14 -13.13 15.14
N ASN A 143 11.92 -13.01 14.60
CA ASN A 143 11.61 -12.14 13.47
C ASN A 143 10.50 -11.13 13.78
N PHE A 144 10.01 -11.11 15.03
CA PHE A 144 9.00 -10.17 15.50
C PHE A 144 9.64 -8.84 15.92
N GLY A 145 8.93 -7.74 15.70
CA GLY A 145 9.36 -6.42 16.16
C GLY A 145 10.65 -5.89 15.52
N VAL A 146 11.18 -6.52 14.46
CA VAL A 146 12.42 -6.09 13.78
C VAL A 146 12.23 -4.86 12.88
N GLY A 147 10.97 -4.42 12.65
CA GLY A 147 10.66 -3.20 11.91
C GLY A 147 10.18 -3.40 10.48
N LYS A 148 9.82 -4.63 10.05
CA LYS A 148 9.31 -4.92 8.70
C LYS A 148 8.12 -4.02 8.31
N THR A 149 7.06 -4.01 9.12
CA THR A 149 5.86 -3.21 8.89
C THR A 149 6.17 -1.72 8.86
N HIS A 150 7.07 -1.22 9.74
CA HIS A 150 7.48 0.18 9.74
C HIS A 150 8.02 0.62 8.36
N LEU A 151 8.96 -0.15 7.79
CA LEU A 151 9.55 0.17 6.49
C LEU A 151 8.54 0.07 5.33
N GLN A 152 7.64 -0.91 5.37
CA GLN A 152 6.57 -1.01 4.37
C GLN A 152 5.64 0.20 4.40
N ILE A 153 5.27 0.67 5.59
CA ILE A 153 4.42 1.85 5.73
C ILE A 153 5.19 3.12 5.35
N ALA A 154 6.47 3.24 5.70
CA ALA A 154 7.31 4.35 5.26
C ALA A 154 7.37 4.44 3.72
N LEU A 155 7.57 3.28 3.05
CA LEU A 155 7.54 3.16 1.60
C LEU A 155 6.16 3.54 1.02
N ALA A 156 5.08 2.99 1.59
CA ALA A 156 3.71 3.29 1.16
C ALA A 156 3.43 4.80 1.21
N LYS A 157 3.77 5.46 2.33
CA LYS A 157 3.58 6.90 2.51
C LYS A 157 4.38 7.73 1.49
N ARG A 158 5.61 7.31 1.19
CA ARG A 158 6.41 7.98 0.19
C ARG A 158 5.80 7.83 -1.21
N LEU A 159 5.41 6.64 -1.61
CA LEU A 159 4.74 6.38 -2.89
C LEU A 159 3.41 7.14 -3.02
N ILE A 160 2.61 7.22 -1.94
CA ILE A 160 1.37 8.03 -1.92
C ILE A 160 1.69 9.51 -2.15
N LYS A 161 2.75 10.03 -1.51
CA LYS A 161 3.21 11.41 -1.69
C LYS A 161 3.64 11.66 -3.14
N ASP A 162 4.34 10.71 -3.74
CA ASP A 162 4.80 10.78 -5.12
C ASP A 162 3.67 10.54 -6.16
N GLY A 163 2.44 10.29 -5.69
CA GLY A 163 1.23 10.24 -6.54
C GLY A 163 0.72 8.86 -6.89
N PHE A 164 1.32 7.79 -6.37
CA PHE A 164 0.86 6.43 -6.60
C PHE A 164 -0.39 6.09 -5.78
N ASN A 165 -1.23 5.21 -6.32
CA ASN A 165 -2.37 4.63 -5.60
C ASN A 165 -1.89 3.38 -4.86
N VAL A 166 -1.78 3.49 -3.54
CA VAL A 166 -1.31 2.41 -2.67
C VAL A 166 -2.47 1.91 -1.80
N LEU A 167 -2.62 0.60 -1.71
CA LEU A 167 -3.53 -0.05 -0.77
C LEU A 167 -2.72 -0.84 0.25
N VAL A 168 -2.95 -0.60 1.53
CA VAL A 168 -2.34 -1.35 2.64
C VAL A 168 -3.39 -2.28 3.24
N VAL A 169 -3.05 -3.55 3.39
CA VAL A 169 -3.93 -4.55 4.00
C VAL A 169 -3.17 -5.37 5.04
N SER A 170 -3.83 -5.67 6.15
CA SER A 170 -3.37 -6.68 7.11
C SER A 170 -4.00 -8.03 6.75
N ASP A 171 -3.19 -9.07 6.70
CA ASP A 171 -3.57 -10.37 6.17
C ASP A 171 -4.83 -10.94 6.83
N VAL A 172 -4.86 -11.01 8.15
CA VAL A 172 -5.99 -11.60 8.89
C VAL A 172 -7.28 -10.83 8.62
N ALA A 173 -7.25 -9.51 8.82
CA ALA A 173 -8.43 -8.68 8.67
C ALA A 173 -8.95 -8.69 7.22
N PHE A 174 -8.05 -8.58 6.25
CA PHE A 174 -8.42 -8.53 4.84
C PHE A 174 -8.98 -9.86 4.33
N MET A 175 -8.34 -10.98 4.70
CA MET A 175 -8.83 -12.30 4.29
C MET A 175 -10.19 -12.64 4.94
N ASP A 176 -10.40 -12.22 6.18
CA ASP A 176 -11.70 -12.41 6.85
C ASP A 176 -12.78 -11.53 6.22
N GLU A 177 -12.47 -10.28 5.86
CA GLU A 177 -13.38 -9.39 5.13
C GLU A 177 -13.77 -9.96 3.76
N LEU A 178 -12.81 -10.51 3.01
CA LEU A 178 -13.09 -11.17 1.73
C LEU A 178 -14.00 -12.41 1.88
N ILE A 179 -13.78 -13.22 2.93
CA ILE A 179 -14.64 -14.38 3.22
C ILE A 179 -16.05 -13.93 3.62
N GLN A 180 -16.17 -12.90 4.47
CA GLN A 180 -17.48 -12.34 4.84
C GLN A 180 -18.20 -11.77 3.61
N ALA A 181 -17.51 -11.01 2.77
CA ALA A 181 -18.07 -10.48 1.53
C ALA A 181 -18.53 -11.57 0.56
N LYS A 182 -17.85 -12.74 0.53
CA LYS A 182 -18.27 -13.90 -0.27
C LYS A 182 -19.59 -14.51 0.21
N MET A 183 -19.91 -14.35 1.50
CA MET A 183 -21.13 -14.88 2.12
C MET A 183 -22.31 -13.87 2.09
N MET A 184 -22.06 -12.64 1.67
CA MET A 184 -23.13 -11.63 1.57
C MET A 184 -24.05 -11.93 0.40
N ASN A 185 -25.34 -11.63 0.60
CA ASN A 185 -26.36 -11.81 -0.45
C ASN A 185 -26.52 -10.49 -1.25
N ASP A 186 -25.42 -10.09 -1.91
CA ASP A 186 -25.32 -8.85 -2.70
C ASP A 186 -24.81 -9.12 -4.13
N GLU A 187 -25.09 -10.31 -4.67
CA GLU A 187 -24.65 -10.76 -6.00
C GLU A 187 -23.12 -10.68 -6.19
N GLY A 188 -22.37 -10.64 -5.08
CA GLY A 188 -20.91 -10.56 -5.07
C GLY A 188 -20.34 -9.15 -5.29
N GLU A 189 -21.16 -8.10 -5.22
CA GLU A 189 -20.74 -6.71 -5.43
C GLU A 189 -19.65 -6.31 -4.45
N THR A 190 -19.84 -6.58 -3.15
CA THR A 190 -18.84 -6.24 -2.12
C THR A 190 -17.54 -6.99 -2.33
N LEU A 191 -17.59 -8.31 -2.60
CA LEU A 191 -16.41 -9.11 -2.87
C LEU A 191 -15.66 -8.59 -4.11
N ASN A 192 -16.37 -8.30 -5.19
CA ASN A 192 -15.77 -7.78 -6.42
C ASN A 192 -15.12 -6.41 -6.19
N ARG A 193 -15.71 -5.52 -5.40
CA ARG A 193 -15.14 -4.22 -5.04
C ARG A 193 -13.83 -4.36 -4.26
N LEU A 194 -13.78 -5.25 -3.25
CA LEU A 194 -12.58 -5.50 -2.47
C LEU A 194 -11.46 -6.09 -3.33
N LEU A 195 -11.78 -7.12 -4.12
CA LEU A 195 -10.84 -7.73 -5.06
C LEU A 195 -10.34 -6.72 -6.10
N HIS A 196 -11.24 -5.91 -6.65
CA HIS A 196 -10.88 -4.86 -7.61
C HIS A 196 -9.88 -3.87 -6.97
N SER A 197 -10.14 -3.40 -5.76
CA SER A 197 -9.24 -2.48 -5.05
C SER A 197 -7.85 -3.09 -4.87
N ALA A 198 -7.75 -4.34 -4.40
CA ALA A 198 -6.48 -5.03 -4.20
C ALA A 198 -5.73 -5.33 -5.51
N ILE A 199 -6.45 -5.70 -6.58
CA ILE A 199 -5.86 -6.04 -7.88
C ILE A 199 -5.43 -4.79 -8.65
N HIS A 200 -6.16 -3.67 -8.53
CA HIS A 200 -5.98 -2.50 -9.38
C HIS A 200 -5.17 -1.36 -8.74
N ALA A 201 -4.95 -1.35 -7.44
CA ALA A 201 -3.98 -0.42 -6.82
C ALA A 201 -2.64 -0.45 -7.56
N ASP A 202 -1.95 0.67 -7.67
CA ASP A 202 -0.61 0.71 -8.27
C ASP A 202 0.33 -0.21 -7.47
N VAL A 203 0.29 -0.10 -6.15
CA VAL A 203 1.06 -0.96 -5.22
C VAL A 203 0.12 -1.52 -4.16
N LEU A 204 0.20 -2.83 -3.92
CA LEU A 204 -0.45 -3.50 -2.80
C LEU A 204 0.60 -3.75 -1.71
N VAL A 205 0.39 -3.18 -0.53
CA VAL A 205 1.20 -3.46 0.66
C VAL A 205 0.43 -4.47 1.50
N TRP A 206 1.01 -5.66 1.66
CA TRP A 206 0.37 -6.78 2.37
C TRP A 206 1.16 -7.11 3.62
N ASP A 207 0.63 -6.69 4.76
CA ASP A 207 1.28 -6.88 6.07
C ASP A 207 0.93 -8.25 6.66
N ASP A 208 1.97 -8.92 7.20
CA ASP A 208 1.88 -10.24 7.86
C ASP A 208 1.25 -11.36 6.98
N ILE A 209 1.52 -11.38 5.65
CA ILE A 209 0.95 -12.39 4.73
C ILE A 209 1.22 -13.83 5.22
N GLY A 210 0.21 -14.70 5.13
CA GLY A 210 0.25 -16.07 5.61
C GLY A 210 -0.08 -16.21 7.11
N LYS A 211 -0.51 -15.13 7.80
CA LYS A 211 -0.93 -15.19 9.20
C LYS A 211 -2.37 -15.63 9.39
N ALA A 212 -3.22 -15.38 8.41
CA ALA A 212 -4.60 -15.84 8.44
C ALA A 212 -4.66 -17.38 8.54
N LYS A 213 -5.58 -17.89 9.34
CA LYS A 213 -5.78 -19.35 9.44
C LYS A 213 -6.12 -19.89 8.05
N TRP A 214 -5.40 -20.92 7.63
CA TRP A 214 -5.59 -21.54 6.33
C TRP A 214 -7.03 -22.08 6.12
N SER A 215 -7.53 -21.93 4.92
CA SER A 215 -8.68 -22.64 4.38
C SER A 215 -8.60 -22.64 2.85
N GLU A 216 -9.18 -23.63 2.21
CA GLU A 216 -9.24 -23.73 0.74
C GLU A 216 -9.79 -22.45 0.09
N ALA A 217 -10.82 -21.86 0.70
CA ALA A 217 -11.41 -20.61 0.22
C ALA A 217 -10.43 -19.43 0.27
N LYS A 218 -9.62 -19.32 1.34
CA LYS A 218 -8.57 -18.28 1.46
C LYS A 218 -7.44 -18.54 0.47
N GLU A 219 -7.00 -19.78 0.31
CA GLU A 219 -5.98 -20.16 -0.69
C GLU A 219 -6.38 -19.73 -2.11
N ALA A 220 -7.64 -19.99 -2.49
CA ALA A 220 -8.16 -19.53 -3.79
C ALA A 220 -8.14 -17.99 -3.93
N LEU A 221 -8.40 -17.24 -2.85
CA LEU A 221 -8.36 -15.78 -2.84
C LEU A 221 -6.92 -15.25 -2.94
N TYR A 222 -5.96 -15.84 -2.20
CA TYR A 222 -4.53 -15.52 -2.35
C TYR A 222 -4.10 -15.72 -3.81
N TYR A 223 -4.40 -16.90 -4.37
CA TYR A 223 -4.06 -17.19 -5.75
C TYR A 223 -4.66 -16.17 -6.71
N LYS A 224 -5.96 -15.86 -6.58
CA LYS A 224 -6.65 -14.90 -7.44
C LYS A 224 -5.98 -13.52 -7.43
N ILE A 225 -5.72 -12.98 -6.24
CA ILE A 225 -5.12 -11.64 -6.11
C ILE A 225 -3.69 -11.61 -6.65
N ILE A 226 -2.86 -12.55 -6.19
CA ILE A 226 -1.43 -12.61 -6.56
C ILE A 226 -1.27 -12.87 -8.05
N ASN A 227 -2.02 -13.84 -8.62
CA ASN A 227 -1.98 -14.17 -10.04
C ASN A 227 -2.41 -13.00 -10.93
N GLU A 228 -3.50 -12.31 -10.57
CA GLU A 228 -3.96 -11.15 -11.37
C GLU A 228 -2.96 -10.00 -11.32
N ARG A 229 -2.33 -9.73 -10.17
CA ARG A 229 -1.28 -8.72 -10.06
C ARG A 229 -0.02 -9.12 -10.81
N TYR A 230 0.40 -10.38 -10.71
CA TYR A 230 1.52 -10.94 -11.48
C TYR A 230 1.32 -10.75 -12.99
N ARG A 231 0.15 -11.11 -13.52
CA ARG A 231 -0.20 -10.96 -14.95
C ARG A 231 -0.22 -9.50 -15.40
N LYS A 232 -0.58 -8.58 -14.51
CA LYS A 232 -0.64 -7.13 -14.78
C LYS A 232 0.67 -6.41 -14.47
N GLN A 233 1.72 -7.13 -14.06
CA GLN A 233 3.00 -6.57 -13.64
C GLN A 233 2.84 -5.47 -12.58
N LYS A 234 1.94 -5.70 -11.61
CA LYS A 234 1.69 -4.78 -10.50
C LYS A 234 2.35 -5.30 -9.23
N PRO A 235 3.25 -4.52 -8.61
CA PRO A 235 4.04 -4.96 -7.48
C PRO A 235 3.23 -5.19 -6.22
N ILE A 236 3.68 -6.18 -5.45
CA ILE A 236 3.24 -6.45 -4.07
C ILE A 236 4.44 -6.20 -3.15
N VAL A 237 4.27 -5.34 -2.17
CA VAL A 237 5.19 -5.16 -1.05
C VAL A 237 4.65 -5.95 0.11
N PHE A 238 5.37 -6.95 0.59
CA PHE A 238 4.85 -7.82 1.65
C PHE A 238 5.87 -8.13 2.72
N ASN A 239 5.39 -8.44 3.91
CA ASN A 239 6.18 -9.10 4.93
C ASN A 239 5.47 -10.37 5.42
N SER A 240 6.26 -11.27 5.99
CA SER A 240 5.75 -12.48 6.62
C SER A 240 6.60 -12.86 7.83
N ASN A 241 5.97 -13.49 8.81
CA ASN A 241 6.66 -14.16 9.90
C ASN A 241 6.92 -15.65 9.59
N GLU A 242 6.64 -16.05 8.36
CA GLU A 242 6.93 -17.38 7.82
C GLU A 242 8.18 -17.33 6.93
N ASP A 243 8.89 -18.46 6.83
CA ASP A 243 9.92 -18.69 5.84
C ASP A 243 9.31 -19.05 4.47
N ARG A 244 10.15 -19.22 3.43
CA ARG A 244 9.68 -19.55 2.07
C ARG A 244 8.83 -20.82 2.02
N GLY A 245 9.18 -21.84 2.80
CA GLY A 245 8.48 -23.13 2.80
C GLY A 245 7.14 -23.01 3.47
N THR A 246 7.11 -22.56 4.72
CA THR A 246 5.88 -22.43 5.50
C THR A 246 4.92 -21.37 4.92
N LEU A 247 5.43 -20.30 4.32
CA LEU A 247 4.60 -19.36 3.59
C LEU A 247 3.91 -20.04 2.40
N SER A 248 4.64 -20.89 1.65
CA SER A 248 4.08 -21.62 0.51
C SER A 248 2.97 -22.58 0.91
N GLU A 249 3.08 -23.22 2.08
CA GLU A 249 2.05 -24.09 2.64
C GLU A 249 0.80 -23.29 3.04
N LYS A 250 0.96 -22.05 3.51
CA LYS A 250 -0.15 -21.22 4.02
C LYS A 250 -0.95 -20.51 2.94
N ILE A 251 -0.30 -20.06 1.89
CA ILE A 251 -0.98 -19.28 0.81
C ILE A 251 -1.15 -20.08 -0.48
N GLY A 252 -0.67 -21.33 -0.51
CA GLY A 252 -0.66 -22.21 -1.67
C GLY A 252 0.59 -22.04 -2.54
N TYR A 253 1.18 -23.16 -2.97
CA TYR A 253 2.46 -23.19 -3.72
C TYR A 253 2.43 -22.36 -5.00
N ALA A 254 1.31 -22.35 -5.72
CA ALA A 254 1.19 -21.59 -6.97
C ALA A 254 1.18 -20.07 -6.73
N ALA A 255 0.54 -19.63 -5.65
CA ALA A 255 0.55 -18.21 -5.25
C ALA A 255 1.92 -17.79 -4.74
N ALA A 256 2.53 -18.60 -3.86
CA ALA A 256 3.86 -18.34 -3.31
C ALA A 256 4.94 -18.28 -4.38
N SER A 257 4.92 -19.20 -5.34
CA SER A 257 5.87 -19.23 -6.45
C SER A 257 5.87 -17.90 -7.24
N ARG A 258 4.70 -17.34 -7.53
CA ARG A 258 4.59 -16.03 -8.20
C ARG A 258 5.02 -14.87 -7.30
N LEU A 259 4.55 -14.88 -6.06
CA LEU A 259 4.84 -13.82 -5.08
C LEU A 259 6.34 -13.71 -4.83
N LEU A 260 6.99 -14.81 -4.48
CA LEU A 260 8.40 -14.88 -4.16
C LEU A 260 9.28 -14.78 -5.42
N GLY A 261 8.89 -15.46 -6.50
CA GLY A 261 9.64 -15.46 -7.75
C GLY A 261 9.74 -14.08 -8.41
N GLN A 262 8.72 -13.24 -8.25
CA GLN A 262 8.72 -11.87 -8.78
C GLN A 262 9.57 -10.90 -7.94
N CYS A 263 10.07 -11.29 -6.77
CA CYS A 263 10.91 -10.40 -5.97
C CYS A 263 12.30 -10.18 -6.60
N GLY A 264 12.87 -11.18 -7.25
CA GLY A 264 14.24 -11.09 -7.73
C GLY A 264 15.22 -10.80 -6.59
N SER A 265 15.95 -9.69 -6.67
CA SER A 265 16.89 -9.22 -5.63
C SER A 265 16.21 -8.54 -4.42
N TYR A 266 14.92 -8.31 -4.49
CA TYR A 266 14.16 -7.61 -3.43
C TYR A 266 13.43 -8.57 -2.48
N LEU A 267 14.02 -9.73 -2.20
CA LEU A 267 13.57 -10.66 -1.16
C LEU A 267 14.64 -10.80 -0.10
N LEU A 268 14.34 -10.40 1.12
CA LEU A 268 15.26 -10.49 2.25
C LEU A 268 14.65 -11.36 3.36
N GLU A 269 15.44 -12.33 3.83
CA GLU A 269 15.17 -13.12 5.01
C GLU A 269 15.75 -12.39 6.23
N VAL A 270 14.93 -12.14 7.24
CA VAL A 270 15.31 -11.29 8.38
C VAL A 270 15.04 -11.98 9.71
N GLU A 271 15.94 -11.74 10.65
CA GLU A 271 15.79 -12.08 12.06
C GLU A 271 16.44 -10.98 12.90
N GLY A 272 16.18 -10.94 14.19
CA GLY A 272 16.78 -9.94 15.07
C GLY A 272 15.99 -9.74 16.36
N GLU A 273 16.38 -8.76 17.13
CA GLU A 273 15.74 -8.45 18.40
C GLU A 273 14.38 -7.78 18.22
N ASP A 274 13.44 -8.08 19.12
CA ASP A 274 12.15 -7.41 19.18
C ASP A 274 12.28 -6.03 19.81
N PHE A 275 12.21 -4.98 19.00
CA PHE A 275 12.31 -3.59 19.44
C PHE A 275 11.09 -3.08 20.20
N ARG A 276 9.94 -3.77 20.13
CA ARG A 276 8.76 -3.42 20.92
C ARG A 276 9.02 -3.66 22.41
N LEU A 277 9.87 -4.64 22.73
CA LEU A 277 10.20 -4.98 24.12
C LEU A 277 11.32 -4.09 24.70
N LYS A 278 12.06 -3.36 23.87
CA LYS A 278 13.16 -2.46 24.34
C LYS A 278 12.71 -1.04 24.68
N GLY A 279 11.47 -0.68 24.39
CA GLY A 279 10.90 0.65 24.62
C GLY A 279 9.87 0.72 25.75
N ALA A 280 9.74 -0.36 26.56
CA ALA A 280 8.88 -0.40 27.74
C ALA A 280 9.67 -0.04 28.98
#